data_283c889bf6ef618aff580c0f6df8134f
#
_entry.id   283c889bf6ef618aff580c0f6df8134f
#
_cell.length_a   1.000
_cell.length_b   1.000
_cell.length_c   1.000
_cell.angle_alpha   90.00
_cell.angle_beta   90.00
_cell.angle_gamma   90.00
#
_symmetry.space_group_name_H-M   'P 1'
#
loop_
_entity.id
_entity.type
_entity.pdbx_description
1 polymer ?
#
loop_
_entity_poly.entity_id
_entity_poly.type
_entity_poly.pdbx_seq_one_letter_code
_entity_poly.pdbx_strand_id
1 'polypeptide(L)'
;MGHPFFKEDRVRGGCMNSKLRKYLTIIALGLAGGSIYFLPYIKYVFYDAQISTMGITNTQSGLMLTMYTIGNMILYIPGGIIADKVSPKKALVISLLSTTALAYIYAFSMNFAVAMVIWLGLSFSTAFVFWSSLMKAIRIIGTEE
;
A
#
# COMPACT_ATOMS: atom_id res chain seq x y z
N MET A 1 12.95 7.10 -26.21
CA MET A 1 13.85 7.26 -25.04
C MET A 1 13.29 6.39 -23.92
N GLY A 2 13.88 5.21 -23.66
CA GLY A 2 13.37 4.26 -22.64
C GLY A 2 13.57 4.81 -21.23
N HIS A 3 12.52 4.81 -20.43
CA HIS A 3 12.52 5.28 -19.05
C HIS A 3 13.47 4.40 -18.20
N PRO A 4 14.25 4.97 -17.27
CA PRO A 4 15.28 4.24 -16.49
C PRO A 4 14.75 3.05 -15.68
N PHE A 5 13.45 2.98 -15.43
CA PHE A 5 12.78 1.87 -14.73
C PHE A 5 13.00 0.50 -15.41
N PHE A 6 13.03 0.45 -16.76
CA PHE A 6 13.20 -0.79 -17.51
C PHE A 6 14.66 -1.05 -17.95
N LYS A 7 15.53 -0.03 -17.88
CA LYS A 7 16.92 -0.17 -18.30
C LYS A 7 17.75 -0.97 -17.30
N GLU A 8 17.46 -0.83 -16.01
CA GLU A 8 18.17 -1.52 -14.92
C GLU A 8 17.82 -3.02 -14.86
N ASP A 9 16.58 -3.38 -15.21
CA ASP A 9 16.11 -4.77 -15.22
C ASP A 9 16.55 -5.54 -16.50
N ARG A 10 16.94 -4.85 -17.58
CA ARG A 10 17.41 -5.49 -18.81
C ARG A 10 18.76 -6.16 -18.63
N VAL A 11 19.55 -5.73 -17.66
CA VAL A 11 20.89 -6.28 -17.36
C VAL A 11 20.81 -7.53 -16.46
N ARG A 12 19.72 -7.70 -15.70
CA ARG A 12 19.57 -8.81 -14.73
C ARG A 12 18.68 -9.98 -15.18
N GLY A 13 17.93 -9.83 -16.26
CA GLY A 13 16.93 -10.81 -16.69
C GLY A 13 17.31 -11.46 -18.02
N GLY A 14 18.15 -12.48 -18.02
CA GLY A 14 18.38 -13.33 -19.18
C GLY A 14 17.06 -13.92 -19.70
N CYS A 15 16.80 -13.73 -21.00
CA CYS A 15 15.93 -14.57 -21.84
C CYS A 15 14.42 -14.66 -21.53
N MET A 16 13.82 -13.76 -20.73
CA MET A 16 12.37 -13.75 -20.55
C MET A 16 11.70 -12.85 -21.60
N ASN A 17 10.68 -13.37 -22.30
CA ASN A 17 9.90 -12.61 -23.29
C ASN A 17 9.37 -11.31 -22.68
N SER A 18 9.55 -10.17 -23.37
CA SER A 18 9.15 -8.83 -22.89
C SER A 18 7.66 -8.76 -22.52
N LYS A 19 6.81 -9.44 -23.29
CA LYS A 19 5.36 -9.54 -23.01
C LYS A 19 5.10 -10.30 -21.71
N LEU A 20 5.77 -11.41 -21.46
CA LEU A 20 5.59 -12.19 -20.23
C LEU A 20 6.02 -11.36 -19.00
N ARG A 21 7.09 -10.62 -19.09
CA ARG A 21 7.55 -9.74 -18.02
C ARG A 21 6.55 -8.62 -17.71
N LYS A 22 5.93 -8.01 -18.74
CA LYS A 22 4.86 -7.01 -18.59
C LYS A 22 3.68 -7.60 -17.81
N TYR A 23 3.18 -8.76 -18.21
CA TYR A 23 2.07 -9.43 -17.52
C TYR A 23 2.39 -9.80 -16.07
N LEU A 24 3.57 -10.36 -15.82
CA LEU A 24 4.01 -10.69 -14.45
C LEU A 24 4.11 -9.44 -13.58
N THR A 25 4.59 -8.32 -14.10
CA THR A 25 4.64 -7.06 -13.37
C THR A 25 3.25 -6.54 -13.03
N ILE A 26 2.30 -6.59 -13.96
CA ILE A 26 0.92 -6.18 -13.73
C ILE A 26 0.25 -7.06 -12.65
N ILE A 27 0.44 -8.37 -12.74
CA ILE A 27 -0.08 -9.32 -11.74
C ILE A 27 0.52 -9.04 -10.36
N ALA A 28 1.85 -8.85 -10.28
CA ALA A 28 2.52 -8.52 -9.03
C ALA A 28 2.03 -7.20 -8.42
N LEU A 29 1.82 -6.18 -9.24
CA LEU A 29 1.25 -4.90 -8.80
C LEU A 29 -0.20 -5.05 -8.31
N GLY A 30 -1.00 -5.88 -8.97
CA GLY A 30 -2.37 -6.19 -8.56
C GLY A 30 -2.42 -6.92 -7.22
N LEU A 31 -1.58 -7.93 -7.03
CA LEU A 31 -1.46 -8.67 -5.77
C LEU A 31 -0.96 -7.77 -4.63
N ALA A 32 0.03 -6.93 -4.89
CA ALA A 32 0.51 -5.96 -3.91
C ALA A 32 -0.59 -4.97 -3.52
N GLY A 33 -1.36 -4.48 -4.51
CA GLY A 33 -2.50 -3.59 -4.27
C GLY A 33 -3.61 -4.21 -3.44
N GLY A 34 -3.94 -5.48 -3.67
CA GLY A 34 -4.91 -6.22 -2.86
C GLY A 34 -4.42 -6.45 -1.43
N SER A 35 -3.16 -6.87 -1.29
CA SER A 35 -2.60 -7.22 0.02
C SER A 35 -2.44 -6.03 0.96
N ILE A 36 -2.07 -4.85 0.44
CA ILE A 36 -1.78 -3.68 1.28
C ILE A 36 -3.03 -3.13 1.99
N TYR A 37 -4.20 -3.35 1.40
CA TYR A 37 -5.49 -2.90 1.96
C TYR A 37 -6.12 -3.90 2.94
N PHE A 38 -5.56 -5.09 3.08
CA PHE A 38 -6.12 -6.13 3.95
C PHE A 38 -6.27 -5.65 5.40
N LEU A 39 -5.24 -5.05 5.98
CA LEU A 39 -5.26 -4.62 7.38
C LEU A 39 -6.21 -3.44 7.66
N PRO A 40 -6.22 -2.34 6.89
CA PRO A 40 -7.19 -1.25 7.10
C PRO A 40 -8.65 -1.70 7.05
N TYR A 41 -8.94 -2.70 6.23
CA TYR A 41 -10.29 -3.21 6.02
C TYR A 41 -10.58 -4.55 6.72
N ILE A 42 -9.70 -4.98 7.63
CA ILE A 42 -9.83 -6.26 8.37
C ILE A 42 -11.17 -6.39 9.09
N LYS A 43 -11.75 -5.29 9.55
CA LYS A 43 -13.05 -5.26 10.22
C LYS A 43 -14.21 -5.77 9.36
N TYR A 44 -14.11 -5.73 8.03
CA TYR A 44 -15.17 -6.23 7.15
C TYR A 44 -15.19 -7.75 7.02
N VAL A 45 -14.07 -8.39 7.39
CA VAL A 45 -13.93 -9.86 7.33
C VAL A 45 -13.96 -10.46 8.73
N PHE A 46 -13.32 -9.82 9.71
CA PHE A 46 -13.12 -10.35 11.06
C PHE A 46 -13.65 -9.41 12.14
N TYR A 47 -14.86 -8.86 11.93
CA TYR A 47 -15.45 -7.84 12.81
C TYR A 47 -15.59 -8.31 14.25
N ASP A 48 -16.26 -9.44 14.46
CA ASP A 48 -16.52 -9.99 15.79
C ASP A 48 -15.24 -10.40 16.50
N ALA A 49 -14.30 -10.98 15.74
CA ALA A 49 -12.99 -11.35 16.29
C ALA A 49 -12.19 -10.11 16.71
N GLN A 50 -12.21 -9.04 15.93
CA GLN A 50 -11.54 -7.79 16.28
C GLN A 50 -12.11 -7.18 17.55
N ILE A 51 -13.44 -7.07 17.66
CA ILE A 51 -14.11 -6.49 18.83
C ILE A 51 -13.85 -7.34 20.07
N SER A 52 -14.03 -8.65 20.00
CA SER A 52 -13.85 -9.54 21.14
C SER A 52 -12.39 -9.59 21.64
N THR A 53 -11.42 -9.65 20.71
CA THR A 53 -10.00 -9.74 21.08
C THR A 53 -9.47 -8.43 21.65
N MET A 54 -9.88 -7.29 21.11
CA MET A 54 -9.42 -5.98 21.57
C MET A 54 -10.26 -5.42 22.73
N GLY A 55 -11.42 -5.99 23.00
CA GLY A 55 -12.35 -5.47 24.02
C GLY A 55 -12.90 -4.07 23.68
N ILE A 56 -13.03 -3.75 22.39
CA ILE A 56 -13.47 -2.43 21.89
C ILE A 56 -14.96 -2.44 21.54
N THR A 57 -15.55 -1.24 21.52
CA THR A 57 -16.94 -1.04 21.10
C THR A 57 -17.04 -0.91 19.57
N ASN A 58 -18.26 -1.09 19.05
CA ASN A 58 -18.56 -0.87 17.63
C ASN A 58 -18.19 0.54 17.18
N THR A 59 -18.41 1.54 18.03
CA THR A 59 -18.04 2.94 17.77
C THR A 59 -16.53 3.11 17.66
N GLN A 60 -15.76 2.47 18.53
CA GLN A 60 -14.30 2.52 18.50
C GLN A 60 -13.72 1.85 17.23
N SER A 61 -14.28 0.71 16.81
CA SER A 61 -13.92 0.08 15.54
C SER A 61 -14.24 0.99 14.33
N GLY A 62 -15.36 1.69 14.37
CA GLY A 62 -15.70 2.70 13.36
C GLY A 62 -14.74 3.89 13.35
N LEU A 63 -14.33 4.36 14.54
CA LEU A 63 -13.40 5.48 14.69
C LEU A 63 -12.02 5.17 14.11
N MET A 64 -11.50 3.96 14.25
CA MET A 64 -10.25 3.54 13.62
C MET A 64 -10.32 3.71 12.10
N LEU A 65 -11.39 3.24 11.46
CA LEU A 65 -11.57 3.40 10.02
C LEU A 65 -11.74 4.88 9.62
N THR A 66 -12.42 5.66 10.44
CA THR A 66 -12.58 7.11 10.22
C THR A 66 -11.22 7.81 10.22
N MET A 67 -10.34 7.50 11.16
CA MET A 67 -8.95 8.02 11.18
C MET A 67 -8.16 7.65 9.94
N TYR A 68 -8.28 6.42 9.48
CA TYR A 68 -7.68 5.98 8.23
C TYR A 68 -8.18 6.79 7.03
N THR A 69 -9.50 6.99 6.94
CA THR A 69 -10.14 7.70 5.82
C THR A 69 -9.77 9.19 5.80
N ILE A 70 -9.78 9.85 6.97
CA ILE A 70 -9.35 11.25 7.10
C ILE A 70 -7.88 11.39 6.72
N GLY A 71 -7.02 10.50 7.20
CA GLY A 71 -5.61 10.45 6.84
C GLY A 71 -5.42 10.31 5.32
N ASN A 72 -6.16 9.40 4.68
CA ASN A 72 -6.12 9.24 3.23
C ASN A 72 -6.52 10.53 2.50
N MET A 73 -7.62 11.17 2.91
CA MET A 73 -8.12 12.38 2.28
C MET A 73 -7.09 13.53 2.31
N ILE A 74 -6.41 13.70 3.44
CA ILE A 74 -5.36 14.74 3.61
C ILE A 74 -4.11 14.39 2.80
N LEU A 75 -3.70 13.13 2.80
CA LEU A 75 -2.42 12.69 2.27
C LEU A 75 -2.42 12.42 0.76
N TYR A 76 -3.59 12.30 0.13
CA TYR A 76 -3.69 12.04 -1.32
C TYR A 76 -3.02 13.12 -2.17
N ILE A 77 -3.27 14.39 -1.85
CA ILE A 77 -2.74 15.52 -2.63
C ILE A 77 -1.21 15.61 -2.53
N PRO A 78 -0.60 15.71 -1.32
CA PRO A 78 0.86 15.74 -1.21
C PRO A 78 1.51 14.45 -1.67
N GLY A 79 0.84 13.30 -1.55
CA GLY A 79 1.31 12.00 -2.02
C GLY A 79 1.52 11.97 -3.54
N GLY A 80 0.60 12.54 -4.30
CA GLY A 80 0.73 12.65 -5.75
C GLY A 80 1.98 13.46 -6.17
N ILE A 81 2.21 14.60 -5.52
CA ILE A 81 3.36 15.47 -5.80
C ILE A 81 4.69 14.77 -5.49
N ILE A 82 4.76 14.03 -4.41
CA ILE A 82 5.99 13.31 -4.03
C ILE A 82 6.22 12.07 -4.92
N ALA A 83 5.16 11.36 -5.30
CA ALA A 83 5.27 10.22 -6.19
C ALA A 83 5.89 10.58 -7.54
N ASP A 84 5.69 11.80 -8.02
CA ASP A 84 6.31 12.26 -9.26
C ASP A 84 7.84 12.40 -9.16
N LYS A 85 8.36 12.64 -7.97
CA LYS A 85 9.80 12.83 -7.71
C LYS A 85 10.54 11.53 -7.35
N VAL A 86 9.81 10.50 -6.91
CA VAL A 86 10.40 9.24 -6.41
C VAL A 86 10.23 8.13 -7.46
N SER A 87 11.17 7.19 -7.50
CA SER A 87 11.05 6.01 -8.35
C SER A 87 9.92 5.09 -7.86
N PRO A 88 8.95 4.71 -8.70
CA PRO A 88 7.80 3.90 -8.28
C PRO A 88 8.18 2.60 -7.58
N LYS A 89 9.23 1.92 -8.06
CA LYS A 89 9.71 0.67 -7.49
C LYS A 89 10.15 0.82 -6.02
N LYS A 90 10.96 1.84 -5.72
CA LYS A 90 11.41 2.10 -4.34
C LYS A 90 10.25 2.47 -3.44
N ALA A 91 9.37 3.34 -3.91
CA ALA A 91 8.20 3.77 -3.16
C ALA A 91 7.25 2.61 -2.83
N LEU A 92 6.97 1.71 -3.79
CA LEU A 92 6.14 0.53 -3.58
C LEU A 92 6.75 -0.43 -2.55
N VAL A 93 8.06 -0.69 -2.62
CA VAL A 93 8.74 -1.56 -1.66
C VAL A 93 8.73 -0.95 -0.25
N ILE A 94 9.04 0.34 -0.12
CA ILE A 94 9.02 1.03 1.18
C ILE A 94 7.61 1.00 1.78
N SER A 95 6.58 1.25 0.97
CA SER A 95 5.19 1.21 1.41
C SER A 95 4.79 -0.18 1.92
N LEU A 96 5.08 -1.24 1.18
CA LEU A 96 4.80 -2.62 1.60
C LEU A 96 5.52 -2.99 2.89
N LEU A 97 6.81 -2.64 3.02
CA LEU A 97 7.58 -2.88 4.24
C LEU A 97 7.01 -2.11 5.43
N SER A 98 6.64 -0.84 5.24
CA SER A 98 6.02 -0.02 6.29
C SER A 98 4.67 -0.59 6.74
N THR A 99 3.82 -1.01 5.78
CA THR A 99 2.54 -1.65 6.10
C THR A 99 2.74 -2.97 6.85
N THR A 100 3.71 -3.78 6.44
CA THR A 100 4.05 -5.03 7.12
C THR A 100 4.53 -4.77 8.55
N ALA A 101 5.39 -3.79 8.76
CA ALA A 101 5.85 -3.43 10.11
C ALA A 101 4.69 -2.96 10.99
N LEU A 102 3.79 -2.12 10.47
CA LEU A 102 2.60 -1.69 11.20
C LEU A 102 1.65 -2.85 11.52
N ALA A 103 1.53 -3.83 10.61
CA ALA A 103 0.74 -5.04 10.85
C ALA A 103 1.32 -5.90 11.99
N TYR A 104 2.64 -6.06 12.03
CA TYR A 104 3.29 -6.74 13.15
C TYR A 104 3.10 -6.01 14.47
N ILE A 105 3.27 -4.69 14.51
CA ILE A 105 3.05 -3.89 15.73
C ILE A 105 1.60 -4.04 16.20
N TYR A 106 0.64 -4.03 15.29
CA TYR A 106 -0.77 -4.25 15.60
C TYR A 106 -1.02 -5.65 16.20
N ALA A 107 -0.41 -6.69 15.63
CA ALA A 107 -0.58 -8.06 16.11
C ALA A 107 -0.05 -8.27 17.54
N PHE A 108 1.02 -7.56 17.91
CA PHE A 108 1.59 -7.65 19.26
C PHE A 108 0.96 -6.68 20.28
N SER A 109 0.35 -5.60 19.83
CA SER A 109 -0.18 -4.54 20.68
C SER A 109 -1.62 -4.23 20.31
N MET A 110 -2.53 -5.16 20.59
CA MET A 110 -3.97 -5.01 20.32
C MET A 110 -4.64 -4.05 21.32
N ASN A 111 -4.13 -2.83 21.42
CA ASN A 111 -4.68 -1.77 22.25
C ASN A 111 -5.32 -0.71 21.36
N PHE A 112 -6.48 -0.17 21.76
CA PHE A 112 -7.23 0.83 20.98
C PHE A 112 -6.40 2.07 20.66
N ALA A 113 -5.64 2.64 21.60
CA ALA A 113 -4.84 3.83 21.38
C ALA A 113 -3.70 3.56 20.36
N VAL A 114 -3.05 2.41 20.49
CA VAL A 114 -2.01 1.98 19.52
C VAL A 114 -2.62 1.73 18.15
N ALA A 115 -3.78 1.10 18.08
CA ALA A 115 -4.50 0.88 16.83
C ALA A 115 -4.85 2.18 16.11
N MET A 116 -5.28 3.22 16.82
CA MET A 116 -5.55 4.55 16.24
C MET A 116 -4.32 5.13 15.53
N VAL A 117 -3.15 5.05 16.16
CA VAL A 117 -1.88 5.50 15.59
C VAL A 117 -1.50 4.65 14.37
N ILE A 118 -1.70 3.34 14.45
CA ILE A 118 -1.44 2.41 13.35
C ILE A 118 -2.33 2.72 12.14
N TRP A 119 -3.64 2.94 12.33
CA TRP A 119 -4.56 3.30 11.24
C TRP A 119 -4.18 4.61 10.55
N LEU A 120 -3.70 5.59 11.31
CA LEU A 120 -3.14 6.81 10.75
C LEU A 120 -1.84 6.55 9.98
N GLY A 121 -0.95 5.72 10.51
CA GLY A 121 0.26 5.28 9.82
C GLY A 121 0.00 4.49 8.53
N LEU A 122 -1.04 3.65 8.55
CA LEU A 122 -1.50 2.92 7.37
C LEU A 122 -2.00 3.86 6.27
N SER A 123 -2.71 4.94 6.61
CA SER A 123 -3.11 5.93 5.61
C SER A 123 -1.91 6.59 4.93
N PHE A 124 -0.86 6.88 5.69
CA PHE A 124 0.40 7.38 5.12
C PHE A 124 1.05 6.35 4.18
N SER A 125 1.16 5.11 4.60
CA SER A 125 1.76 4.05 3.78
C SER A 125 0.96 3.77 2.51
N THR A 126 -0.37 3.63 2.62
CA THR A 126 -1.24 3.20 1.52
C THR A 126 -1.59 4.33 0.56
N ALA A 127 -2.09 5.47 1.05
CA ALA A 127 -2.55 6.56 0.19
C ALA A 127 -1.40 7.42 -0.31
N PHE A 128 -0.53 7.84 0.60
CA PHE A 128 0.55 8.78 0.27
C PHE A 128 1.62 8.15 -0.61
N VAL A 129 2.09 6.95 -0.27
CA VAL A 129 3.24 6.33 -0.94
C VAL A 129 2.80 5.31 -1.98
N PHE A 130 1.94 4.35 -1.60
CA PHE A 130 1.62 3.21 -2.44
C PHE A 130 0.75 3.59 -3.63
N TRP A 131 -0.42 4.18 -3.39
CA TRP A 131 -1.41 4.43 -4.44
C TRP A 131 -0.87 5.34 -5.54
N SER A 132 -0.23 6.43 -5.16
CA SER A 132 0.37 7.39 -6.11
C SER A 132 1.46 6.73 -6.96
N SER A 133 2.29 5.89 -6.34
CA SER A 133 3.36 5.16 -7.04
C SER A 133 2.84 4.03 -7.92
N LEU A 134 1.75 3.37 -7.52
CA LEU A 134 1.07 2.35 -8.30
C LEU A 134 0.51 2.95 -9.59
N MET A 135 -0.20 4.07 -9.51
CA MET A 135 -0.74 4.78 -10.67
C MET A 135 0.36 5.21 -11.64
N LYS A 136 1.47 5.72 -11.11
CA LYS A 136 2.64 6.05 -11.93
C LYS A 136 3.25 4.83 -12.60
N ALA A 137 3.38 3.69 -11.90
CA ALA A 137 3.91 2.46 -12.47
C ALA A 137 3.03 1.92 -13.60
N ILE A 138 1.71 1.90 -13.41
CA ILE A 138 0.74 1.47 -14.44
C ILE A 138 0.81 2.38 -15.67
N ARG A 139 0.87 3.69 -15.46
CA ARG A 139 1.00 4.68 -16.56
C ARG A 139 2.27 4.43 -17.39
N ILE A 140 3.41 4.19 -16.75
CA ILE A 140 4.67 3.91 -17.45
C ILE A 140 4.55 2.64 -18.29
N ILE A 141 3.92 1.58 -17.75
CA ILE A 141 3.72 0.30 -18.46
C ILE A 141 2.77 0.49 -19.66
N GLY A 142 1.74 1.33 -19.54
CA GLY A 142 0.76 1.58 -20.59
C GLY A 142 1.27 2.47 -21.73
N THR A 143 2.25 3.33 -21.50
CA THR A 143 2.82 4.22 -22.53
C THR A 143 3.90 3.56 -23.41
N GLU A 144 4.26 2.31 -23.14
CA GLU A 144 5.21 1.54 -23.97
C GLU A 144 4.54 0.74 -25.10
N GLU A 145 3.29 1.04 -25.43
CA GLU A 145 2.61 0.62 -26.67
C GLU A 145 2.74 1.70 -27.74
#